data_0eff9300dd06b810df5ef11fc3791b0b
#
_entry.id   0eff9300dd06b810df5ef11fc3791b0b
#
_cell.length_a   1.000
_cell.length_b   1.000
_cell.length_c   1.000
_cell.angle_alpha   90.00
_cell.angle_beta   90.00
_cell.angle_gamma   90.00
#
_symmetry.space_group_name_H-M   'P 1'
#
loop_
_entity.id
_entity.type
_entity.pdbx_description
1 polymer ?
#
loop_
_entity_poly.entity_id
_entity_poly.type
_entity_poly.pdbx_seq_one_letter_code
_entity_poly.pdbx_strand_id
1 'polypeptide(L)'
;MGAQIRNQYYNDQEKQEVSLLEKKLSRWKRLYLSKGDRLMLIKSTLSSLPMYFLSLFTIPKVVAARLERIQRDFMWGSSEGNFKYPLVAWVKVCLPVEMGGLGIRSVVSFNQVLLGKWLWRYGHEDTHLWQRVISTKYGEGQGGWSTKVCRRTHWCGLWRSINEGWESFSKHMSFVVGEGTRIRFWHDRWIGDNILKDLFFELYVCLAVKDACISEVLWIPERGTVRVWNLRFYRAFEDWELAASYSLFQLIQTRIPWGDRRDTLCLWLKGDGKFDIQSYYHAIRDASNSLFPWKGVWKPKIPKHMAVFLWTAAHGWILTLDNLMLKGCPLTNWCCMCCHDGELADHLLLHCPVTHSLWTFMLQAFGIHWVMPGSVMGLLSCWH
;
A
#
# COMPACT_ATOMS: atom_id res chain seq x y z
N MET A 1 -11.82 -16.10 31.73
CA MET A 1 -10.45 -15.95 32.24
C MET A 1 -9.40 -15.81 31.13
N GLY A 2 -9.26 -16.72 30.19
CA GLY A 2 -8.23 -16.63 29.13
C GLY A 2 -8.38 -15.44 28.14
N ALA A 3 -9.58 -14.95 27.84
CA ALA A 3 -9.80 -13.78 26.98
C ALA A 3 -9.47 -12.45 27.70
N GLN A 4 -9.76 -12.37 29.00
CA GLN A 4 -9.41 -11.20 29.82
C GLN A 4 -7.91 -11.07 30.01
N ILE A 5 -7.20 -12.16 30.32
CA ILE A 5 -5.73 -12.19 30.43
C ILE A 5 -5.09 -11.78 29.11
N ARG A 6 -5.63 -12.22 27.97
CA ARG A 6 -5.12 -11.86 26.65
C ARG A 6 -5.36 -10.39 26.32
N ASN A 7 -6.56 -9.86 26.56
CA ASN A 7 -6.85 -8.44 26.35
C ASN A 7 -5.97 -7.57 27.26
N GLN A 8 -5.69 -8.01 28.47
CA GLN A 8 -4.80 -7.33 29.39
C GLN A 8 -3.36 -7.37 28.90
N TYR A 9 -2.87 -8.51 28.40
CA TYR A 9 -1.54 -8.66 27.81
C TYR A 9 -1.39 -7.79 26.55
N TYR A 10 -2.40 -7.73 25.66
CA TYR A 10 -2.41 -6.83 24.51
C TYR A 10 -2.34 -5.36 24.94
N ASN A 11 -3.18 -4.95 25.88
CA ASN A 11 -3.18 -3.58 26.37
C ASN A 11 -1.85 -3.18 27.04
N ASP A 12 -1.19 -4.10 27.72
CA ASP A 12 0.10 -3.84 28.37
C ASP A 12 1.24 -3.75 27.36
N GLN A 13 1.27 -4.61 26.35
CA GLN A 13 2.24 -4.53 25.26
C GLN A 13 2.06 -3.25 24.43
N GLU A 14 0.84 -2.87 24.09
CA GLU A 14 0.52 -1.62 23.41
C GLU A 14 1.00 -0.40 24.20
N LYS A 15 0.76 -0.38 25.51
CA LYS A 15 1.23 0.67 26.41
C LYS A 15 2.76 0.74 26.44
N GLN A 16 3.43 -0.41 26.46
CA GLN A 16 4.89 -0.49 26.42
C GLN A 16 5.47 0.10 25.13
N GLU A 17 4.93 -0.24 23.96
CA GLU A 17 5.39 0.27 22.67
C GLU A 17 5.20 1.79 22.56
N VAL A 18 4.02 2.29 22.96
CA VAL A 18 3.75 3.73 22.99
C VAL A 18 4.68 4.44 23.97
N SER A 19 4.88 3.89 25.19
CA SER A 19 5.78 4.45 26.19
C SER A 19 7.23 4.48 25.73
N LEU A 20 7.68 3.44 25.03
CA LEU A 20 9.04 3.38 24.45
C LEU A 20 9.25 4.49 23.41
N LEU A 21 8.25 4.68 22.52
CA LEU A 21 8.25 5.77 21.55
C LEU A 21 8.30 7.14 22.25
N GLU A 22 7.45 7.37 23.23
CA GLU A 22 7.40 8.62 23.98
C GLU A 22 8.72 8.91 24.71
N LYS A 23 9.36 7.90 25.32
CA LYS A 23 10.68 8.01 25.96
C LYS A 23 11.77 8.39 24.97
N LYS A 24 11.84 7.76 23.78
CA LYS A 24 12.80 8.12 22.75
C LYS A 24 12.57 9.54 22.24
N LEU A 25 11.32 9.89 21.99
CA LEU A 25 10.94 11.22 21.54
C LEU A 25 11.25 12.31 22.56
N SER A 26 11.07 12.09 23.85
CA SER A 26 11.38 13.05 24.90
C SER A 26 12.87 13.46 24.90
N ARG A 27 13.78 12.53 24.57
CA ARG A 27 15.20 12.83 24.39
C ARG A 27 15.44 13.66 23.14
N TRP A 28 14.78 13.34 22.00
CA TRP A 28 14.97 14.01 20.73
C TRP A 28 14.30 15.38 20.67
N LYS A 29 13.19 15.58 21.38
CA LYS A 29 12.53 16.90 21.51
C LYS A 29 13.41 17.95 22.15
N ARG A 30 14.41 17.54 22.97
CA ARG A 30 15.39 18.44 23.56
C ARG A 30 16.48 18.88 22.58
N LEU A 31 16.64 18.19 21.45
CA LEU A 31 17.61 18.53 20.42
C LEU A 31 17.01 19.53 19.44
N TYR A 32 17.81 20.50 19.02
CA TYR A 32 17.43 21.44 17.96
C TYR A 32 17.51 20.72 16.60
N LEU A 33 16.43 20.08 16.19
CA LEU A 33 16.36 19.28 14.96
C LEU A 33 15.58 20.03 13.88
N SER A 34 16.14 20.06 12.67
CA SER A 34 15.44 20.53 11.49
C SER A 34 14.30 19.57 11.09
N LYS A 35 13.35 20.01 10.24
CA LYS A 35 12.30 19.15 9.69
C LYS A 35 12.88 17.96 8.90
N GLY A 36 14.03 18.18 8.24
CA GLY A 36 14.75 17.11 7.52
C GLY A 36 15.28 16.04 8.47
N ASP A 37 15.90 16.43 9.58
CA ASP A 37 16.42 15.50 10.59
C ASP A 37 15.30 14.72 11.26
N ARG A 38 14.19 15.37 11.59
CA ARG A 38 12.99 14.72 12.13
C ARG A 38 12.43 13.69 11.16
N LEU A 39 12.34 14.02 9.86
CA LEU A 39 11.92 13.07 8.82
C LEU A 39 12.82 11.84 8.79
N MET A 40 14.14 12.04 8.86
CA MET A 40 15.08 10.91 8.88
C MET A 40 14.92 10.05 10.12
N LEU A 41 14.73 10.62 11.30
CA LEU A 41 14.48 9.88 12.54
C LEU A 41 13.15 9.12 12.53
N ILE A 42 12.09 9.70 11.96
CA ILE A 42 10.82 9.00 11.79
C ILE A 42 11.04 7.76 10.91
N LYS A 43 11.68 7.92 9.75
CA LYS A 43 11.88 6.82 8.80
C LYS A 43 12.81 5.73 9.34
N SER A 44 13.90 6.09 9.98
CA SER A 44 14.92 5.12 10.44
C SER A 44 14.55 4.43 11.74
N THR A 45 13.92 5.17 12.67
CA THR A 45 13.75 4.67 14.04
C THR A 45 12.29 4.52 14.44
N LEU A 46 11.48 5.60 14.32
CA LEU A 46 10.10 5.53 14.81
C LEU A 46 9.22 4.56 14.01
N SER A 47 9.48 4.42 12.71
CA SER A 47 8.77 3.46 11.86
C SER A 47 9.21 2.00 12.10
N SER A 48 10.36 1.77 12.69
CA SER A 48 10.88 0.42 12.96
C SER A 48 10.57 -0.10 14.36
N LEU A 49 10.33 0.76 15.34
CA LEU A 49 10.10 0.37 16.72
C LEU A 49 8.89 -0.58 16.89
N PRO A 50 7.70 -0.31 16.34
CA PRO A 50 6.57 -1.19 16.51
C PRO A 50 6.58 -2.39 15.56
N MET A 51 7.65 -2.59 14.77
CA MET A 51 7.69 -3.60 13.69
C MET A 51 7.48 -5.01 14.20
N TYR A 52 8.07 -5.37 15.35
CA TYR A 52 7.91 -6.70 15.93
C TYR A 52 6.44 -6.96 16.30
N PHE A 53 5.81 -6.01 17.00
CA PHE A 53 4.40 -6.09 17.36
C PHE A 53 3.50 -6.13 16.12
N LEU A 54 3.74 -5.23 15.16
CA LEU A 54 2.98 -5.15 13.90
C LEU A 54 3.13 -6.40 13.02
N SER A 55 4.19 -7.17 13.18
CA SER A 55 4.40 -8.40 12.41
C SER A 55 3.61 -9.60 12.94
N LEU A 56 3.12 -9.53 14.17
CA LEU A 56 2.43 -10.62 14.84
C LEU A 56 0.96 -10.30 15.11
N PHE A 57 0.63 -9.05 15.42
CA PHE A 57 -0.68 -8.67 15.91
C PHE A 57 -1.35 -7.65 14.99
N THR A 58 -2.67 -7.76 14.87
CA THR A 58 -3.47 -6.72 14.21
C THR A 58 -3.59 -5.52 15.13
N ILE A 59 -3.12 -4.36 14.68
CA ILE A 59 -3.15 -3.14 15.47
C ILE A 59 -4.56 -2.55 15.55
N PRO A 60 -5.07 -2.22 16.75
CA PRO A 60 -6.32 -1.48 16.88
C PRO A 60 -6.23 -0.09 16.24
N LYS A 61 -7.30 0.35 15.58
CA LYS A 61 -7.34 1.66 14.89
C LYS A 61 -6.98 2.83 15.81
N VAL A 62 -7.40 2.77 17.08
CA VAL A 62 -7.12 3.81 18.10
C VAL A 62 -5.61 3.91 18.36
N VAL A 63 -4.93 2.77 18.50
CA VAL A 63 -3.48 2.71 18.76
C VAL A 63 -2.69 3.17 17.54
N ALA A 64 -3.09 2.73 16.35
CA ALA A 64 -2.50 3.20 15.10
C ALA A 64 -2.60 4.73 14.96
N ALA A 65 -3.79 5.29 15.23
CA ALA A 65 -4.02 6.73 15.20
C ALA A 65 -3.15 7.47 16.24
N ARG A 66 -2.95 6.90 17.43
CA ARG A 66 -2.07 7.46 18.47
C ARG A 66 -0.61 7.45 18.01
N LEU A 67 -0.12 6.35 17.47
CA LEU A 67 1.25 6.24 16.93
C LEU A 67 1.48 7.23 15.78
N GLU A 68 0.56 7.35 14.85
CA GLU A 68 0.64 8.30 13.75
C GLU A 68 0.55 9.76 14.23
N ARG A 69 -0.25 10.03 15.27
CA ARG A 69 -0.28 11.34 15.93
C ARG A 69 1.08 11.70 16.54
N ILE A 70 1.71 10.77 17.26
CA ILE A 70 3.03 10.97 17.86
C ILE A 70 4.08 11.29 16.77
N GLN A 71 4.07 10.56 15.66
CA GLN A 71 4.96 10.81 14.52
C GLN A 71 4.70 12.17 13.87
N ARG A 72 3.43 12.55 13.69
CA ARG A 72 3.02 13.84 13.14
C ARG A 72 3.45 15.02 14.03
N ASP A 73 3.18 14.92 15.33
CA ASP A 73 3.53 15.96 16.30
C ASP A 73 5.05 16.14 16.39
N PHE A 74 5.81 15.05 16.30
CA PHE A 74 7.28 15.14 16.20
C PHE A 74 7.74 15.77 14.89
N MET A 75 7.16 15.39 13.74
CA MET A 75 7.53 15.95 12.43
C MET A 75 7.36 17.47 12.39
N TRP A 76 6.24 17.97 12.91
CA TRP A 76 5.92 19.39 12.87
C TRP A 76 6.45 20.17 14.08
N GLY A 77 6.95 19.48 15.10
CA GLY A 77 7.54 20.10 16.29
C GLY A 77 6.52 20.62 17.28
N SER A 78 5.32 20.05 17.29
CA SER A 78 4.33 20.30 18.33
C SER A 78 4.75 19.64 19.64
N SER A 79 4.58 20.35 20.75
CA SER A 79 4.84 19.89 22.11
C SER A 79 3.69 20.29 23.03
N GLU A 80 3.61 19.68 24.21
CA GLU A 80 2.68 20.11 25.24
C GLU A 80 2.93 21.61 25.56
N GLY A 81 1.90 22.43 25.37
CA GLY A 81 1.96 23.88 25.54
C GLY A 81 2.43 24.70 24.32
N ASN A 82 2.93 24.08 23.23
CA ASN A 82 3.30 24.78 22.02
C ASN A 82 2.79 24.04 20.78
N PHE A 83 1.53 24.30 20.43
CA PHE A 83 0.91 23.71 19.24
C PHE A 83 1.44 24.37 17.97
N LYS A 84 1.95 23.54 17.05
CA LYS A 84 2.32 23.97 15.70
C LYS A 84 1.38 23.35 14.69
N TYR A 85 0.84 24.19 13.82
CA TYR A 85 -0.05 23.73 12.75
C TYR A 85 0.68 22.76 11.81
N PRO A 86 0.11 21.57 11.53
CA PRO A 86 0.64 20.71 10.49
C PRO A 86 0.46 21.40 9.14
N LEU A 87 1.54 21.53 8.38
CA LEU A 87 1.48 22.17 7.05
C LEU A 87 0.73 21.30 6.05
N VAL A 88 0.79 19.99 6.24
CA VAL A 88 0.32 18.98 5.29
C VAL A 88 -0.48 17.92 6.00
N ALA A 89 -1.59 17.46 5.37
CA ALA A 89 -2.37 16.34 5.86
C ALA A 89 -1.50 15.07 5.95
N TRP A 90 -1.59 14.34 7.07
CA TRP A 90 -0.75 13.17 7.35
C TRP A 90 -0.85 12.08 6.28
N VAL A 91 -2.04 11.89 5.71
CA VAL A 91 -2.26 10.94 4.60
C VAL A 91 -1.36 11.26 3.40
N LYS A 92 -1.21 12.56 3.05
CA LYS A 92 -0.32 13.01 1.97
C LYS A 92 1.16 12.83 2.32
N VAL A 93 1.54 13.10 3.58
CA VAL A 93 2.90 12.86 4.08
C VAL A 93 3.29 11.38 3.95
N CYS A 94 2.33 10.48 4.18
CA CYS A 94 2.54 9.04 4.06
C CYS A 94 2.57 8.50 2.62
N LEU A 95 2.22 9.29 1.59
CA LEU A 95 2.34 8.84 0.21
C LEU A 95 3.80 8.51 -0.16
N PRO A 96 4.01 7.64 -1.17
CA PRO A 96 5.32 7.45 -1.78
C PRO A 96 5.92 8.77 -2.27
N VAL A 97 7.22 8.82 -2.32
CA VAL A 97 7.95 10.02 -2.79
C VAL A 97 7.60 10.35 -4.24
N GLU A 98 7.44 9.32 -5.05
CA GLU A 98 7.06 9.40 -6.46
C GLU A 98 5.66 10.02 -6.67
N MET A 99 4.79 9.85 -5.68
CA MET A 99 3.41 10.38 -5.67
C MET A 99 3.30 11.70 -4.88
N GLY A 100 4.43 12.35 -4.62
CA GLY A 100 4.46 13.64 -3.93
C GLY A 100 4.36 13.57 -2.41
N GLY A 101 4.56 12.42 -1.80
CA GLY A 101 4.65 12.27 -0.35
C GLY A 101 6.08 12.34 0.19
N LEU A 102 6.22 12.12 1.49
CA LEU A 102 7.51 11.96 2.15
C LEU A 102 7.92 10.50 2.32
N GLY A 103 7.08 9.54 1.95
CA GLY A 103 7.36 8.11 2.07
C GLY A 103 7.44 7.61 3.52
N ILE A 104 6.73 8.24 4.46
CA ILE A 104 6.52 7.71 5.81
C ILE A 104 5.50 6.57 5.70
N ARG A 105 5.76 5.44 6.36
CA ARG A 105 4.85 4.30 6.32
C ARG A 105 3.60 4.56 7.17
N SER A 106 2.42 4.39 6.59
CA SER A 106 1.18 4.31 7.37
C SER A 106 1.22 3.06 8.24
N VAL A 107 0.94 3.20 9.52
CA VAL A 107 1.01 2.11 10.50
C VAL A 107 0.00 1.02 10.17
N VAL A 108 -1.22 1.39 9.79
CA VAL A 108 -2.30 0.44 9.44
C VAL A 108 -1.94 -0.37 8.19
N SER A 109 -1.59 0.30 7.10
CA SER A 109 -1.23 -0.38 5.85
C SER A 109 0.01 -1.25 6.03
N PHE A 110 0.99 -0.79 6.80
CA PHE A 110 2.21 -1.56 7.05
C PHE A 110 1.95 -2.80 7.91
N ASN A 111 1.08 -2.71 8.93
CA ASN A 111 0.62 -3.86 9.70
C ASN A 111 -0.07 -4.90 8.81
N GLN A 112 -0.97 -4.45 7.92
CA GLN A 112 -1.65 -5.34 6.96
C GLN A 112 -0.64 -6.10 6.07
N VAL A 113 0.41 -5.42 5.61
CA VAL A 113 1.47 -6.05 4.80
C VAL A 113 2.26 -7.09 5.57
N LEU A 114 2.65 -6.76 6.80
CA LEU A 114 3.40 -7.69 7.65
C LEU A 114 2.58 -8.94 8.00
N LEU A 115 1.28 -8.78 8.25
CA LEU A 115 0.37 -9.90 8.47
C LEU A 115 0.14 -10.70 7.18
N GLY A 116 0.10 -10.05 6.02
CA GLY A 116 0.02 -10.70 4.70
C GLY A 116 1.17 -11.69 4.44
N LYS A 117 2.35 -11.45 5.02
CA LYS A 117 3.47 -12.41 4.95
C LYS A 117 3.12 -13.76 5.58
N TRP A 118 2.31 -13.79 6.65
CA TRP A 118 1.88 -15.04 7.28
C TRP A 118 0.87 -15.79 6.42
N LEU A 119 -0.02 -15.06 5.72
CA LEU A 119 -0.95 -15.65 4.76
C LEU A 119 -0.21 -16.27 3.58
N TRP A 120 0.81 -15.57 3.06
CA TRP A 120 1.69 -16.08 2.03
C TRP A 120 2.41 -17.37 2.46
N ARG A 121 3.02 -17.35 3.65
CA ARG A 121 3.72 -18.51 4.19
C ARG A 121 2.79 -19.70 4.41
N TYR A 122 1.56 -19.46 4.86
CA TYR A 122 0.56 -20.50 5.07
C TYR A 122 0.25 -21.26 3.77
N GLY A 123 0.16 -20.57 2.64
CA GLY A 123 -0.07 -21.18 1.33
C GLY A 123 1.11 -21.96 0.76
N HIS A 124 2.36 -21.70 1.25
CA HIS A 124 3.59 -22.31 0.73
C HIS A 124 4.23 -23.36 1.67
N GLU A 125 4.05 -23.21 2.96
CA GLU A 125 4.75 -24.02 3.97
C GLU A 125 3.84 -25.13 4.53
N ASP A 126 3.18 -25.89 3.65
CA ASP A 126 2.21 -26.95 3.99
C ASP A 126 2.80 -28.10 4.82
N THR A 127 4.12 -28.32 4.75
CA THR A 127 4.83 -29.35 5.52
C THR A 127 5.25 -28.90 6.92
N HIS A 128 5.21 -27.60 7.22
CA HIS A 128 5.67 -27.06 8.49
C HIS A 128 4.70 -27.33 9.65
N LEU A 129 5.24 -27.66 10.82
CA LEU A 129 4.46 -28.00 12.02
C LEU A 129 3.45 -26.90 12.39
N TRP A 130 3.86 -25.61 12.34
CA TRP A 130 3.01 -24.50 12.69
C TRP A 130 1.78 -24.40 11.78
N GLN A 131 1.95 -24.64 10.47
CA GLN A 131 0.86 -24.62 9.48
C GLN A 131 -0.14 -25.77 9.75
N ARG A 132 0.40 -26.98 10.03
CA ARG A 132 -0.40 -28.16 10.38
C ARG A 132 -1.21 -27.96 11.66
N VAL A 133 -0.63 -27.36 12.68
CA VAL A 133 -1.35 -27.01 13.93
C VAL A 133 -2.49 -26.03 13.65
N ILE A 134 -2.26 -25.03 12.80
CA ILE A 134 -3.27 -24.06 12.42
C ILE A 134 -4.37 -24.70 11.58
N SER A 135 -4.03 -25.49 10.57
CA SER A 135 -5.02 -26.17 9.73
C SER A 135 -5.89 -27.15 10.52
N THR A 136 -5.29 -27.89 11.47
CA THR A 136 -6.03 -28.78 12.35
C THR A 136 -7.00 -28.02 13.28
N LYS A 137 -6.55 -26.85 13.79
CA LYS A 137 -7.34 -26.07 14.75
C LYS A 137 -8.49 -25.28 14.11
N TYR A 138 -8.27 -24.70 12.93
CA TYR A 138 -9.23 -23.81 12.27
C TYR A 138 -9.95 -24.46 11.09
N GLY A 139 -9.47 -25.61 10.65
CA GLY A 139 -9.91 -26.27 9.42
C GLY A 139 -9.33 -25.60 8.19
N GLU A 140 -9.09 -26.37 7.16
CA GLU A 140 -8.64 -25.85 5.88
C GLU A 140 -9.78 -25.18 5.13
N GLY A 141 -9.50 -24.01 4.58
CA GLY A 141 -10.34 -23.35 3.63
C GLY A 141 -10.28 -24.05 2.27
N GLN A 142 -10.97 -23.50 1.31
CA GLN A 142 -11.04 -24.07 -0.02
C GLN A 142 -9.66 -24.06 -0.69
N GLY A 143 -9.26 -25.17 -1.28
CA GLY A 143 -7.93 -25.36 -1.87
C GLY A 143 -6.76 -25.42 -0.87
N GLY A 144 -7.02 -25.29 0.45
CA GLY A 144 -5.97 -25.28 1.48
C GLY A 144 -5.07 -24.03 1.48
N TRP A 145 -5.47 -22.96 0.76
CA TRP A 145 -4.70 -21.71 0.70
C TRP A 145 -4.90 -20.81 1.92
N SER A 146 -6.01 -20.97 2.60
CA SER A 146 -6.38 -20.25 3.83
C SER A 146 -7.10 -21.18 4.78
N THR A 147 -7.41 -20.72 6.00
CA THR A 147 -8.26 -21.45 6.93
C THR A 147 -9.72 -21.03 6.79
N LYS A 148 -10.62 -21.88 7.26
CA LYS A 148 -12.04 -21.52 7.37
C LYS A 148 -12.23 -20.32 8.30
N VAL A 149 -13.26 -19.52 8.03
CA VAL A 149 -13.64 -18.40 8.88
C VAL A 149 -14.12 -18.93 10.24
N CYS A 150 -13.43 -18.57 11.31
CA CYS A 150 -13.81 -18.98 12.66
C CYS A 150 -14.96 -18.12 13.16
N ARG A 151 -16.16 -18.70 13.31
CA ARG A 151 -17.35 -18.04 13.86
C ARG A 151 -17.42 -18.04 15.39
N ARG A 152 -16.58 -18.83 16.07
CA ARG A 152 -16.62 -18.98 17.54
C ARG A 152 -15.90 -17.80 18.20
N THR A 153 -16.56 -17.17 19.18
CA THR A 153 -16.02 -16.02 19.95
C THR A 153 -14.94 -16.40 20.97
N HIS A 154 -14.98 -17.63 21.47
CA HIS A 154 -14.02 -18.15 22.45
C HIS A 154 -12.94 -18.98 21.74
N TRP A 155 -11.68 -18.81 22.13
CA TRP A 155 -10.48 -19.52 21.60
C TRP A 155 -9.96 -19.04 20.24
N CYS A 156 -10.43 -17.92 19.73
CA CYS A 156 -9.88 -17.34 18.51
C CYS A 156 -8.54 -16.66 18.82
N GLY A 157 -7.45 -17.34 18.44
CA GLY A 157 -6.08 -16.84 18.64
C GLY A 157 -5.66 -15.82 17.59
N LEU A 158 -4.40 -15.50 17.63
CA LEU A 158 -3.69 -14.60 16.71
C LEU A 158 -4.03 -14.85 15.23
N TRP A 159 -4.11 -16.12 14.83
CA TRP A 159 -4.36 -16.52 13.44
C TRP A 159 -5.71 -16.03 12.87
N ARG A 160 -6.74 -15.91 13.71
CA ARG A 160 -8.02 -15.37 13.24
C ARG A 160 -7.87 -13.98 12.65
N SER A 161 -7.21 -13.08 13.40
CA SER A 161 -7.02 -11.70 12.97
C SER A 161 -6.15 -11.61 11.70
N ILE A 162 -5.19 -12.53 11.54
CA ILE A 162 -4.38 -12.64 10.33
C ILE A 162 -5.26 -13.10 9.15
N ASN A 163 -6.07 -14.15 9.37
CA ASN A 163 -6.93 -14.72 8.33
C ASN A 163 -8.08 -13.78 7.90
N GLU A 164 -8.52 -12.85 8.75
CA GLU A 164 -9.47 -11.79 8.38
C GLU A 164 -8.93 -10.91 7.22
N GLY A 165 -7.61 -10.81 7.08
CA GLY A 165 -6.94 -10.13 5.97
C GLY A 165 -6.93 -10.90 4.65
N TRP A 166 -7.37 -12.17 4.63
CA TRP A 166 -7.30 -13.02 3.44
C TRP A 166 -8.06 -12.46 2.22
N GLU A 167 -9.25 -11.94 2.42
CA GLU A 167 -10.05 -11.39 1.31
C GLU A 167 -9.34 -10.24 0.57
N SER A 168 -8.71 -9.34 1.33
CA SER A 168 -7.91 -8.25 0.74
C SER A 168 -6.63 -8.77 0.08
N PHE A 169 -5.97 -9.75 0.73
CA PHE A 169 -4.74 -10.35 0.25
C PHE A 169 -4.93 -11.15 -1.04
N SER A 170 -5.98 -11.95 -1.12
CA SER A 170 -6.29 -12.80 -2.28
C SER A 170 -6.56 -12.02 -3.56
N LYS A 171 -6.98 -10.76 -3.47
CA LYS A 171 -7.17 -9.88 -4.65
C LYS A 171 -5.88 -9.62 -5.42
N HIS A 172 -4.73 -9.72 -4.77
CA HIS A 172 -3.42 -9.51 -5.38
C HIS A 172 -2.72 -10.80 -5.78
N MET A 173 -3.37 -11.95 -5.53
CA MET A 173 -2.83 -13.27 -5.77
C MET A 173 -3.25 -13.82 -7.12
N SER A 174 -2.40 -14.68 -7.68
CA SER A 174 -2.70 -15.56 -8.78
C SER A 174 -2.15 -16.94 -8.49
N PHE A 175 -2.61 -17.92 -9.24
CA PHE A 175 -2.22 -19.31 -9.04
C PHE A 175 -1.52 -19.85 -10.28
N VAL A 176 -0.45 -20.58 -10.07
CA VAL A 176 0.19 -21.37 -11.12
C VAL A 176 -0.30 -22.80 -10.99
N VAL A 177 -0.95 -23.25 -12.04
CA VAL A 177 -1.55 -24.58 -12.09
C VAL A 177 -0.48 -25.64 -12.30
N GLY A 178 -0.45 -26.61 -11.41
CA GLY A 178 0.33 -27.83 -11.54
C GLY A 178 -0.58 -29.04 -11.75
N GLU A 179 -0.98 -29.70 -10.68
CA GLU A 179 -1.94 -30.83 -10.71
C GLU A 179 -3.38 -30.35 -10.89
N GLY A 180 -3.68 -29.10 -10.51
CA GLY A 180 -5.01 -28.50 -10.62
C GLY A 180 -6.01 -28.99 -9.56
N THR A 181 -5.54 -29.66 -8.51
CA THR A 181 -6.40 -30.25 -7.47
C THR A 181 -6.86 -29.22 -6.43
N ARG A 182 -6.12 -28.12 -6.28
CA ARG A 182 -6.35 -27.09 -5.26
C ARG A 182 -6.95 -25.80 -5.81
N ILE A 183 -7.00 -25.63 -7.13
CA ILE A 183 -7.40 -24.40 -7.81
C ILE A 183 -8.76 -24.60 -8.46
N ARG A 184 -9.72 -23.72 -8.12
CA ARG A 184 -11.05 -23.74 -8.73
C ARG A 184 -11.01 -23.08 -10.09
N PHE A 185 -11.55 -23.76 -11.08
CA PHE A 185 -11.54 -23.30 -12.46
C PHE A 185 -12.16 -21.91 -12.66
N TRP A 186 -13.32 -21.67 -12.05
CA TRP A 186 -14.09 -20.43 -12.27
C TRP A 186 -13.85 -19.32 -11.25
N HIS A 187 -13.40 -19.65 -10.05
CA HIS A 187 -13.34 -18.70 -8.94
C HIS A 187 -11.93 -18.19 -8.61
N ASP A 188 -10.92 -18.92 -9.02
CA ASP A 188 -9.55 -18.57 -8.69
C ASP A 188 -8.86 -17.91 -9.90
N ARG A 189 -7.92 -17.00 -9.65
CA ARG A 189 -7.17 -16.31 -10.70
C ARG A 189 -5.98 -17.17 -11.11
N TRP A 190 -6.13 -17.96 -12.16
CA TRP A 190 -5.08 -18.84 -12.67
C TRP A 190 -4.73 -18.58 -14.13
N ILE A 191 -5.53 -17.79 -14.83
CA ILE A 191 -5.29 -17.38 -16.23
C ILE A 191 -5.56 -15.88 -16.38
N GLY A 192 -4.56 -15.13 -16.83
CA GLY A 192 -4.67 -13.68 -16.95
C GLY A 192 -4.86 -12.94 -15.61
N ASP A 193 -5.36 -11.72 -15.68
CA ASP A 193 -5.51 -10.83 -14.53
C ASP A 193 -6.90 -10.90 -13.88
N ASN A 194 -7.85 -11.57 -14.52
CA ASN A 194 -9.25 -11.63 -14.09
C ASN A 194 -9.66 -13.06 -13.74
N ILE A 195 -10.74 -13.18 -12.98
CA ILE A 195 -11.39 -14.44 -12.65
C ILE A 195 -12.28 -14.84 -13.83
N LEU A 196 -12.26 -16.13 -14.26
CA LEU A 196 -13.03 -16.59 -15.41
C LEU A 196 -14.55 -16.39 -15.21
N LYS A 197 -15.04 -16.50 -13.99
CA LYS A 197 -16.44 -16.20 -13.65
C LYS A 197 -16.84 -14.78 -14.02
N ASP A 198 -15.96 -13.81 -13.83
CA ASP A 198 -16.28 -12.39 -14.09
C ASP A 198 -16.15 -12.06 -15.58
N LEU A 199 -15.24 -12.74 -16.29
CA LEU A 199 -15.06 -12.59 -17.73
C LEU A 199 -16.16 -13.28 -18.55
N PHE A 200 -16.65 -14.44 -18.11
CA PHE A 200 -17.60 -15.28 -18.81
C PHE A 200 -18.78 -15.63 -17.91
N PHE A 201 -19.40 -14.60 -17.33
CA PHE A 201 -20.50 -14.76 -16.38
C PHE A 201 -21.69 -15.53 -16.99
N GLU A 202 -21.97 -15.32 -18.26
CA GLU A 202 -23.05 -15.97 -19.00
C GLU A 202 -22.86 -17.50 -19.04
N LEU A 203 -21.64 -17.94 -19.36
CA LEU A 203 -21.29 -19.35 -19.37
C LEU A 203 -21.25 -19.97 -17.96
N TYR A 204 -20.80 -19.18 -16.98
CA TYR A 204 -20.78 -19.60 -15.57
C TYR A 204 -22.19 -19.92 -15.05
N VAL A 205 -23.20 -19.15 -15.44
CA VAL A 205 -24.60 -19.40 -15.05
C VAL A 205 -25.07 -20.77 -15.55
N CYS A 206 -24.67 -21.16 -16.75
CA CYS A 206 -25.09 -22.43 -17.41
C CYS A 206 -24.31 -23.68 -16.99
N LEU A 207 -23.36 -23.54 -16.04
CA LEU A 207 -22.54 -24.68 -15.59
C LEU A 207 -23.29 -25.63 -14.67
N ALA A 208 -23.09 -26.92 -14.89
CA ALA A 208 -23.59 -27.98 -14.02
C ALA A 208 -22.82 -28.03 -12.68
N VAL A 209 -21.49 -27.79 -12.70
CA VAL A 209 -20.64 -27.80 -11.51
C VAL A 209 -19.85 -26.50 -11.45
N LYS A 210 -20.24 -25.61 -10.53
CA LYS A 210 -19.69 -24.26 -10.41
C LYS A 210 -18.37 -24.18 -9.64
N ASP A 211 -18.18 -25.09 -8.70
CA ASP A 211 -17.03 -25.10 -7.78
C ASP A 211 -15.96 -26.15 -8.15
N ALA A 212 -16.01 -26.67 -9.38
CA ALA A 212 -15.08 -27.70 -9.84
C ALA A 212 -13.62 -27.19 -9.82
N CYS A 213 -12.70 -28.04 -9.34
CA CYS A 213 -11.27 -27.82 -9.47
C CYS A 213 -10.81 -28.07 -10.92
N ILE A 214 -9.65 -27.51 -11.26
CA ILE A 214 -9.09 -27.65 -12.62
C ILE A 214 -8.90 -29.14 -12.99
N SER A 215 -8.44 -29.96 -12.05
CA SER A 215 -8.27 -31.40 -12.26
C SER A 215 -9.57 -32.12 -12.58
N GLU A 216 -10.72 -31.65 -12.08
CA GLU A 216 -12.04 -32.27 -12.31
C GLU A 216 -12.63 -31.90 -13.67
N VAL A 217 -12.21 -30.80 -14.26
CA VAL A 217 -12.62 -30.35 -15.60
C VAL A 217 -11.63 -30.76 -16.69
N LEU A 218 -10.52 -31.40 -16.32
CA LEU A 218 -9.55 -31.99 -17.24
C LEU A 218 -9.83 -33.48 -17.37
N TRP A 219 -9.97 -33.92 -18.59
CA TRP A 219 -10.22 -35.34 -18.89
C TRP A 219 -9.13 -35.88 -19.84
N ILE A 220 -8.72 -37.12 -19.61
CA ILE A 220 -7.82 -37.86 -20.49
C ILE A 220 -8.67 -38.89 -21.22
N PRO A 221 -8.82 -38.79 -22.56
CA PRO A 221 -9.54 -39.76 -23.33
C PRO A 221 -8.89 -41.16 -23.22
N GLU A 222 -9.69 -42.24 -23.17
CA GLU A 222 -9.22 -43.63 -23.02
C GLU A 222 -8.20 -44.09 -24.08
N ARG A 223 -8.18 -43.43 -25.24
CA ARG A 223 -7.25 -43.71 -26.35
C ARG A 223 -6.26 -42.57 -26.62
N GLY A 224 -6.16 -41.56 -25.75
CA GLY A 224 -5.35 -40.37 -25.96
C GLY A 224 -4.31 -40.12 -24.87
N THR A 225 -3.21 -39.51 -25.22
CA THR A 225 -2.18 -39.05 -24.31
C THR A 225 -2.36 -37.54 -23.95
N VAL A 226 -3.29 -36.87 -24.61
CA VAL A 226 -3.50 -35.42 -24.49
C VAL A 226 -4.70 -35.15 -23.58
N ARG A 227 -4.50 -34.28 -22.59
CA ARG A 227 -5.59 -33.79 -21.72
C ARG A 227 -6.49 -32.84 -22.50
N VAL A 228 -7.79 -32.94 -22.27
CA VAL A 228 -8.82 -32.13 -22.92
C VAL A 228 -9.71 -31.50 -21.86
N TRP A 229 -10.16 -30.28 -22.07
CA TRP A 229 -11.11 -29.59 -21.22
C TRP A 229 -12.51 -30.19 -21.37
N ASN A 230 -13.13 -30.63 -20.28
CA ASN A 230 -14.47 -31.17 -20.24
C ASN A 230 -15.36 -30.36 -19.30
N LEU A 231 -15.81 -29.21 -19.78
CA LEU A 231 -16.76 -28.37 -19.08
C LEU A 231 -18.18 -28.89 -19.30
N ARG A 232 -18.89 -29.23 -18.22
CA ARG A 232 -20.25 -29.72 -18.27
C ARG A 232 -21.25 -28.59 -18.09
N PHE A 233 -22.07 -28.35 -19.12
CA PHE A 233 -23.16 -27.40 -19.10
C PHE A 233 -24.49 -28.14 -18.98
N TYR A 234 -25.49 -27.56 -18.31
CA TYR A 234 -26.80 -28.21 -18.12
C TYR A 234 -27.73 -28.04 -19.33
N ARG A 235 -27.41 -27.10 -20.26
CA ARG A 235 -28.12 -26.89 -21.52
C ARG A 235 -27.13 -26.58 -22.65
N ALA A 236 -27.63 -26.69 -23.89
CA ALA A 236 -26.89 -26.19 -25.05
C ALA A 236 -26.76 -24.66 -25.01
N PHE A 237 -25.75 -24.13 -25.71
CA PHE A 237 -25.55 -22.70 -25.83
C PHE A 237 -26.57 -22.10 -26.79
N GLU A 238 -27.01 -20.89 -26.47
CA GLU A 238 -27.76 -20.04 -27.38
C GLU A 238 -26.80 -19.30 -28.33
N ASP A 239 -27.30 -18.80 -29.47
CA ASP A 239 -26.46 -18.17 -30.49
C ASP A 239 -25.58 -17.02 -29.96
N TRP A 240 -26.11 -16.25 -29.01
CA TRP A 240 -25.39 -15.15 -28.39
C TRP A 240 -24.28 -15.60 -27.40
N GLU A 241 -24.36 -16.83 -26.88
CA GLU A 241 -23.34 -17.43 -25.99
C GLU A 241 -22.19 -18.10 -26.76
N LEU A 242 -22.37 -18.38 -28.04
CA LEU A 242 -21.37 -19.06 -28.87
C LEU A 242 -20.08 -18.28 -28.99
N ALA A 243 -20.15 -16.98 -29.13
CA ALA A 243 -18.96 -16.12 -29.21
C ALA A 243 -18.15 -16.16 -27.90
N ALA A 244 -18.83 -16.11 -26.75
CA ALA A 244 -18.21 -16.20 -25.43
C ALA A 244 -17.61 -17.60 -25.18
N SER A 245 -18.30 -18.67 -25.60
CA SER A 245 -17.81 -20.05 -25.48
C SER A 245 -16.54 -20.24 -26.31
N TYR A 246 -16.53 -19.77 -27.57
CA TYR A 246 -15.34 -19.84 -28.43
C TYR A 246 -14.14 -19.09 -27.81
N SER A 247 -14.38 -17.87 -27.31
CA SER A 247 -13.35 -17.06 -26.66
C SER A 247 -12.79 -17.74 -25.38
N LEU A 248 -13.66 -18.37 -24.57
CA LEU A 248 -13.24 -19.13 -23.41
C LEU A 248 -12.36 -20.31 -23.83
N PHE A 249 -12.81 -21.14 -24.78
CA PHE A 249 -12.04 -22.30 -25.22
C PHE A 249 -10.70 -21.91 -25.84
N GLN A 250 -10.66 -20.86 -26.62
CA GLN A 250 -9.41 -20.33 -27.17
C GLN A 250 -8.44 -19.90 -26.08
N LEU A 251 -8.94 -19.24 -24.99
CA LEU A 251 -8.14 -18.81 -23.87
C LEU A 251 -7.56 -19.99 -23.07
N ILE A 252 -8.38 -21.00 -22.74
CA ILE A 252 -7.96 -22.12 -21.89
C ILE A 252 -7.15 -23.17 -22.66
N GLN A 253 -7.33 -23.31 -23.97
CA GLN A 253 -6.67 -24.32 -24.79
C GLN A 253 -5.14 -24.16 -24.79
N THR A 254 -4.65 -22.92 -24.68
CA THR A 254 -3.21 -22.60 -24.61
C THR A 254 -2.60 -22.90 -23.23
N ARG A 255 -3.39 -23.25 -22.24
CA ARG A 255 -3.02 -23.35 -20.83
C ARG A 255 -3.36 -24.69 -20.19
N ILE A 256 -3.23 -25.78 -20.94
CA ILE A 256 -3.44 -27.13 -20.39
C ILE A 256 -2.27 -27.47 -19.45
N PRO A 257 -2.55 -27.74 -18.15
CA PRO A 257 -1.49 -28.07 -17.18
C PRO A 257 -0.90 -29.46 -17.45
N TRP A 258 0.41 -29.58 -17.31
CA TRP A 258 1.15 -30.84 -17.54
C TRP A 258 1.03 -31.84 -16.37
N GLY A 259 0.60 -31.38 -15.17
CA GLY A 259 0.30 -32.24 -14.04
C GLY A 259 1.48 -32.76 -13.21
N ASP A 260 2.72 -32.36 -13.52
CA ASP A 260 3.92 -32.88 -12.86
C ASP A 260 4.35 -32.08 -11.64
N ARG A 261 3.71 -30.98 -11.34
CA ARG A 261 4.07 -30.10 -10.23
C ARG A 261 2.85 -29.79 -9.36
N ARG A 262 3.10 -29.47 -8.10
CA ARG A 262 2.04 -28.98 -7.22
C ARG A 262 1.55 -27.60 -7.64
N ASP A 263 0.28 -27.34 -7.37
CA ASP A 263 -0.29 -26.01 -7.51
C ASP A 263 0.43 -25.02 -6.59
N THR A 264 0.76 -23.83 -7.09
CA THR A 264 1.48 -22.82 -6.33
C THR A 264 0.77 -21.48 -6.35
N LEU A 265 0.85 -20.77 -5.22
CA LEU A 265 0.37 -19.42 -5.05
C LEU A 265 1.45 -18.43 -5.51
N CYS A 266 1.08 -17.41 -6.28
CA CYS A 266 2.01 -16.41 -6.81
C CYS A 266 1.54 -14.98 -6.60
N LEU A 267 2.49 -14.06 -6.47
CA LEU A 267 2.25 -12.62 -6.34
C LEU A 267 3.09 -11.88 -7.41
N TRP A 268 2.48 -11.56 -8.53
CA TRP A 268 3.18 -11.01 -9.71
C TRP A 268 3.51 -9.51 -9.63
N LEU A 269 3.66 -8.95 -8.45
CA LEU A 269 3.95 -7.53 -8.27
C LEU A 269 5.37 -7.13 -8.71
N LYS A 270 6.32 -8.07 -8.70
CA LYS A 270 7.71 -7.88 -9.18
C LYS A 270 8.08 -8.75 -10.37
N GLY A 271 7.18 -9.55 -10.89
CA GLY A 271 7.44 -10.48 -12.00
C GLY A 271 8.12 -11.79 -11.60
N ASP A 272 8.64 -11.94 -10.39
CA ASP A 272 9.26 -13.18 -9.87
C ASP A 272 8.26 -14.13 -9.19
N GLY A 273 7.00 -13.70 -9.05
CA GLY A 273 5.93 -14.44 -8.41
C GLY A 273 6.05 -14.58 -6.89
N LYS A 274 7.06 -13.98 -6.25
CA LYS A 274 7.32 -14.09 -4.81
C LYS A 274 6.73 -12.93 -4.01
N PHE A 275 6.46 -13.19 -2.73
CA PHE A 275 6.02 -12.16 -1.80
C PHE A 275 7.18 -11.22 -1.44
N ASP A 276 6.95 -9.93 -1.68
CA ASP A 276 7.83 -8.87 -1.24
C ASP A 276 7.03 -7.80 -0.49
N ILE A 277 7.52 -7.45 0.71
CA ILE A 277 6.87 -6.48 1.61
C ILE A 277 6.68 -5.13 0.92
N GLN A 278 7.70 -4.66 0.19
CA GLN A 278 7.67 -3.34 -0.45
C GLN A 278 6.65 -3.31 -1.59
N SER A 279 6.68 -4.31 -2.47
CA SER A 279 5.77 -4.40 -3.61
C SER A 279 4.32 -4.55 -3.16
N TYR A 280 4.07 -5.40 -2.16
CA TYR A 280 2.73 -5.56 -1.61
C TYR A 280 2.25 -4.31 -0.87
N TYR A 281 3.13 -3.59 -0.16
CA TYR A 281 2.80 -2.30 0.45
C TYR A 281 2.36 -1.25 -0.58
N HIS A 282 3.01 -1.23 -1.75
CA HIS A 282 2.60 -0.34 -2.84
C HIS A 282 1.26 -0.76 -3.47
N ALA A 283 1.03 -2.07 -3.62
CA ALA A 283 -0.17 -2.59 -4.26
C ALA A 283 -1.47 -2.37 -3.45
N ILE A 284 -1.40 -2.45 -2.10
CA ILE A 284 -2.59 -2.23 -1.24
C ILE A 284 -2.94 -0.76 -1.04
N ARG A 285 -2.14 0.15 -1.57
CA ARG A 285 -2.41 1.59 -1.52
C ARG A 285 -3.03 2.04 -2.82
N ASP A 286 -4.06 2.86 -2.70
CA ASP A 286 -4.69 3.47 -3.87
C ASP A 286 -3.64 4.22 -4.70
N ALA A 287 -3.53 3.85 -5.96
CA ALA A 287 -2.65 4.52 -6.91
C ALA A 287 -3.23 5.91 -7.22
N SER A 288 -2.78 6.93 -6.51
CA SER A 288 -3.03 8.30 -6.96
C SER A 288 -2.10 8.58 -8.14
N ASN A 289 -2.66 8.85 -9.31
CA ASN A 289 -1.92 9.20 -10.53
C ASN A 289 -1.33 10.63 -10.49
N SER A 290 -0.87 11.12 -9.35
CA SER A 290 -0.25 12.44 -9.29
C SER A 290 1.20 12.33 -9.74
N LEU A 291 1.51 12.95 -10.87
CA LEU A 291 2.88 13.14 -11.35
C LEU A 291 3.54 14.24 -10.51
N PHE A 292 4.35 13.85 -9.55
CA PHE A 292 5.16 14.77 -8.76
C PHE A 292 6.62 14.75 -9.24
N PRO A 293 7.29 15.90 -9.42
CA PRO A 293 8.68 15.97 -9.87
C PRO A 293 9.66 15.63 -8.72
N TRP A 294 9.49 14.43 -8.14
CA TRP A 294 10.23 13.98 -6.97
C TRP A 294 11.75 13.97 -7.18
N LYS A 295 12.18 13.73 -8.42
CA LYS A 295 13.60 13.70 -8.76
C LYS A 295 14.23 15.08 -8.56
N GLY A 296 13.55 16.18 -8.96
CA GLY A 296 14.01 17.56 -8.75
C GLY A 296 14.18 17.93 -7.28
N VAL A 297 13.38 17.34 -6.38
CA VAL A 297 13.41 17.61 -4.95
C VAL A 297 14.42 16.73 -4.21
N TRP A 298 14.47 15.41 -4.52
CA TRP A 298 15.17 14.44 -3.68
C TRP A 298 16.48 13.90 -4.26
N LYS A 299 16.71 14.05 -5.58
CA LYS A 299 17.92 13.59 -6.25
C LYS A 299 19.13 14.54 -6.06
N PRO A 300 18.94 15.87 -6.03
CA PRO A 300 20.04 16.79 -5.77
C PRO A 300 20.67 16.55 -4.39
N LYS A 301 22.00 16.70 -4.29
CA LYS A 301 22.75 16.56 -3.03
C LYS A 301 22.62 17.82 -2.18
N ILE A 302 21.40 18.21 -1.83
CA ILE A 302 21.10 19.34 -0.95
C ILE A 302 20.82 18.87 0.48
N PRO A 303 21.00 19.72 1.49
CA PRO A 303 20.62 19.43 2.87
C PRO A 303 19.15 19.01 2.98
N LYS A 304 18.84 18.01 3.80
CA LYS A 304 17.48 17.43 3.90
C LYS A 304 16.40 18.46 4.32
N HIS A 305 16.76 19.47 5.12
CA HIS A 305 15.82 20.52 5.49
C HIS A 305 15.42 21.38 4.28
N MET A 306 16.35 21.63 3.34
CA MET A 306 16.07 22.33 2.10
C MET A 306 15.17 21.49 1.18
N ALA A 307 15.44 20.18 1.07
CA ALA A 307 14.58 19.29 0.30
C ALA A 307 13.14 19.24 0.85
N VAL A 308 12.97 19.21 2.18
CA VAL A 308 11.64 19.28 2.79
C VAL A 308 10.99 20.64 2.54
N PHE A 309 11.74 21.73 2.56
CA PHE A 309 11.21 23.05 2.20
C PHE A 309 10.75 23.09 0.75
N LEU A 310 11.58 22.66 -0.20
CA LEU A 310 11.22 22.58 -1.62
C LEU A 310 9.97 21.71 -1.84
N TRP A 311 9.86 20.58 -1.13
CA TRP A 311 8.68 19.73 -1.18
C TRP A 311 7.42 20.47 -0.71
N THR A 312 7.48 21.20 0.40
CA THR A 312 6.35 22.01 0.89
C THR A 312 6.02 23.16 -0.06
N ALA A 313 7.02 23.79 -0.64
CA ALA A 313 6.86 24.89 -1.61
C ALA A 313 6.22 24.40 -2.92
N ALA A 314 6.69 23.27 -3.45
CA ALA A 314 6.12 22.66 -4.66
C ALA A 314 4.63 22.35 -4.54
N HIS A 315 4.17 22.03 -3.36
CA HIS A 315 2.75 21.81 -3.08
C HIS A 315 1.98 23.07 -2.66
N GLY A 316 2.64 24.23 -2.59
CA GLY A 316 2.03 25.46 -2.10
C GLY A 316 1.71 25.44 -0.59
N TRP A 317 2.34 24.58 0.22
CA TRP A 317 2.03 24.40 1.64
C TRP A 317 2.99 25.12 2.60
N ILE A 318 3.77 26.08 2.12
CA ILE A 318 4.57 26.94 2.98
C ILE A 318 3.65 27.92 3.74
N LEU A 319 4.15 28.50 4.84
CA LEU A 319 3.41 29.45 5.68
C LEU A 319 3.39 30.86 5.04
N THR A 320 2.70 30.98 3.92
CA THR A 320 2.36 32.26 3.29
C THR A 320 1.06 32.82 3.88
N LEU A 321 0.81 34.10 3.70
CA LEU A 321 -0.37 34.76 4.28
C LEU A 321 -1.69 34.14 3.79
N ASP A 322 -1.77 33.73 2.53
CA ASP A 322 -2.93 33.00 2.00
C ASP A 322 -3.19 31.68 2.77
N ASN A 323 -2.14 30.90 3.03
CA ASN A 323 -2.23 29.66 3.80
C ASN A 323 -2.56 29.90 5.29
N LEU A 324 -2.11 31.01 5.86
CA LEU A 324 -2.47 31.41 7.22
C LEU A 324 -3.93 31.84 7.31
N MET A 325 -4.43 32.57 6.30
CA MET A 325 -5.85 32.95 6.21
C MET A 325 -6.76 31.72 6.10
N LEU A 326 -6.38 30.72 5.30
CA LEU A 326 -7.09 29.44 5.21
C LEU A 326 -7.12 28.69 6.55
N LYS A 327 -6.17 28.97 7.45
CA LYS A 327 -6.12 28.41 8.81
C LYS A 327 -6.85 29.27 9.86
N GLY A 328 -7.57 30.29 9.42
CA GLY A 328 -8.39 31.13 10.29
C GLY A 328 -7.66 32.31 10.94
N CYS A 329 -6.43 32.64 10.46
CA CYS A 329 -5.74 33.86 10.89
C CYS A 329 -6.31 35.07 10.11
N PRO A 330 -6.92 36.09 10.76
CA PRO A 330 -7.42 37.27 10.07
C PRO A 330 -6.27 38.20 9.69
N LEU A 331 -5.67 37.98 8.53
CA LEU A 331 -4.56 38.76 8.01
C LEU A 331 -4.91 39.34 6.63
N THR A 332 -4.34 40.52 6.29
CA THR A 332 -4.43 41.05 4.93
C THR A 332 -3.38 40.38 4.07
N ASN A 333 -3.81 39.83 2.91
CA ASN A 333 -2.90 39.07 2.03
C ASN A 333 -2.08 40.02 1.14
N TRP A 334 -1.00 40.61 1.68
CA TRP A 334 -0.05 41.41 0.93
C TRP A 334 1.35 40.79 1.00
N CYS A 335 2.01 40.67 -0.13
CA CYS A 335 3.38 40.18 -0.18
C CYS A 335 4.30 41.05 0.66
N CYS A 336 5.01 40.45 1.61
CA CYS A 336 5.92 41.15 2.52
C CYS A 336 7.15 41.77 1.80
N MET A 337 7.45 41.35 0.56
CA MET A 337 8.60 41.81 -0.22
C MET A 337 8.26 42.95 -1.16
N CYS A 338 7.16 42.87 -1.92
CA CYS A 338 6.81 43.89 -2.91
C CYS A 338 5.65 44.79 -2.47
N CYS A 339 4.84 44.37 -1.52
CA CYS A 339 3.65 45.10 -1.03
C CYS A 339 2.62 45.48 -2.12
N HIS A 340 2.62 44.78 -3.27
CA HIS A 340 1.71 45.07 -4.40
C HIS A 340 0.71 43.97 -4.65
N ASP A 341 1.14 42.68 -4.53
CA ASP A 341 0.34 41.51 -4.81
C ASP A 341 0.08 40.66 -3.58
N GLY A 342 -0.82 39.68 -3.69
CA GLY A 342 -1.05 38.70 -2.65
C GLY A 342 0.16 37.78 -2.41
N GLU A 343 0.39 37.40 -1.16
CA GLU A 343 1.48 36.48 -0.80
C GLU A 343 1.07 35.03 -1.02
N LEU A 344 1.29 34.54 -2.24
CA LEU A 344 1.17 33.14 -2.62
C LEU A 344 2.59 32.52 -2.69
N ALA A 345 2.69 31.17 -2.55
CA ALA A 345 3.96 30.47 -2.63
C ALA A 345 4.68 30.75 -3.98
N ASP A 346 3.95 30.67 -5.09
CA ASP A 346 4.52 30.90 -6.43
C ASP A 346 4.89 32.37 -6.64
N HIS A 347 4.07 33.32 -6.15
CA HIS A 347 4.43 34.74 -6.19
C HIS A 347 5.72 35.00 -5.37
N LEU A 348 5.74 34.58 -4.11
CA LEU A 348 6.84 34.86 -3.20
C LEU A 348 8.18 34.28 -3.70
N LEU A 349 8.16 33.07 -4.28
CA LEU A 349 9.36 32.34 -4.67
C LEU A 349 9.79 32.56 -6.12
N LEU A 350 8.88 32.98 -7.03
CA LEU A 350 9.15 33.09 -8.46
C LEU A 350 8.81 34.46 -9.05
N HIS A 351 7.62 34.99 -8.75
CA HIS A 351 7.03 36.12 -9.51
C HIS A 351 7.09 37.46 -8.80
N CYS A 352 7.37 37.50 -7.51
CA CYS A 352 7.61 38.78 -6.82
C CYS A 352 8.75 39.53 -7.53
N PRO A 353 8.60 40.83 -7.84
CA PRO A 353 9.65 41.62 -8.51
C PRO A 353 11.03 41.49 -7.90
N VAL A 354 11.09 41.45 -6.57
CA VAL A 354 12.36 41.27 -5.82
C VAL A 354 12.95 39.88 -6.09
N THR A 355 12.12 38.82 -6.01
CA THR A 355 12.58 37.45 -6.25
C THR A 355 12.93 37.23 -7.72
N HIS A 356 12.15 37.80 -8.65
CA HIS A 356 12.40 37.72 -10.07
C HIS A 356 13.72 38.36 -10.46
N SER A 357 14.08 39.55 -9.89
CA SER A 357 15.38 40.19 -10.12
C SER A 357 16.53 39.33 -9.61
N LEU A 358 16.34 38.63 -8.47
CA LEU A 358 17.34 37.69 -7.94
C LEU A 358 17.53 36.48 -8.89
N TRP A 359 16.45 35.89 -9.40
CA TRP A 359 16.52 34.82 -10.39
C TRP A 359 17.22 35.28 -11.66
N THR A 360 16.87 36.45 -12.18
CA THR A 360 17.47 37.01 -13.37
C THR A 360 18.98 37.19 -13.17
N PHE A 361 19.41 37.76 -12.05
CA PHE A 361 20.82 37.90 -11.72
C PHE A 361 21.54 36.55 -11.68
N MET A 362 20.97 35.56 -11.02
CA MET A 362 21.56 34.23 -10.90
C MET A 362 21.66 33.55 -12.29
N LEU A 363 20.60 33.54 -13.09
CA LEU A 363 20.57 32.92 -14.41
C LEU A 363 21.59 33.60 -15.37
N GLN A 364 21.69 34.93 -15.33
CA GLN A 364 22.67 35.69 -16.10
C GLN A 364 24.12 35.36 -15.67
N ALA A 365 24.37 35.21 -14.38
CA ALA A 365 25.70 34.82 -13.89
C ALA A 365 26.16 33.45 -14.41
N PHE A 366 25.21 32.55 -14.70
CA PHE A 366 25.48 31.24 -15.32
C PHE A 366 25.32 31.23 -16.87
N GLY A 367 25.05 32.40 -17.47
CA GLY A 367 24.82 32.48 -18.93
C GLY A 367 23.56 31.77 -19.42
N ILE A 368 22.57 31.56 -18.55
CA ILE A 368 21.36 30.83 -18.85
C ILE A 368 20.23 31.81 -19.21
N HIS A 369 19.69 31.69 -20.42
CA HIS A 369 18.47 32.39 -20.83
C HIS A 369 17.28 31.47 -20.63
N TRP A 370 16.42 31.78 -19.67
CA TRP A 370 15.28 30.92 -19.35
C TRP A 370 14.03 31.72 -19.00
N VAL A 371 12.88 31.21 -19.43
CA VAL A 371 11.57 31.77 -19.07
C VAL A 371 11.09 31.10 -17.78
N MET A 372 10.80 31.93 -16.76
CA MET A 372 10.37 31.43 -15.46
C MET A 372 9.01 30.73 -15.56
N PRO A 373 8.87 29.49 -15.08
CA PRO A 373 7.59 28.78 -15.06
C PRO A 373 6.57 29.43 -14.12
N GLY A 374 5.27 29.21 -14.39
CA GLY A 374 4.17 29.77 -13.60
C GLY A 374 4.03 29.25 -12.17
N SER A 375 4.75 28.18 -11.80
CA SER A 375 4.66 27.57 -10.46
C SER A 375 5.97 26.94 -10.03
N VAL A 376 6.18 26.80 -8.72
CA VAL A 376 7.33 26.06 -8.15
C VAL A 376 7.32 24.60 -8.59
N MET A 377 6.15 24.00 -8.71
CA MET A 377 6.01 22.64 -9.26
C MET A 377 6.52 22.56 -10.69
N GLY A 378 6.16 23.52 -11.53
CA GLY A 378 6.64 23.64 -12.91
C GLY A 378 8.15 23.81 -12.97
N LEU A 379 8.71 24.68 -12.13
CA LEU A 379 10.16 24.89 -12.01
C LEU A 379 10.90 23.58 -11.75
N LEU A 380 10.45 22.80 -10.78
CA LEU A 380 11.06 21.51 -10.43
C LEU A 380 10.87 20.44 -11.50
N SER A 381 9.82 20.54 -12.31
CA SER A 381 9.57 19.64 -13.44
C SER A 381 10.48 19.92 -14.64
N CYS A 382 10.85 21.18 -14.86
CA CYS A 382 11.74 21.57 -15.95
C CYS A 382 13.22 21.28 -15.66
N TRP A 383 13.60 21.09 -14.42
CA TRP A 383 14.99 20.87 -13.99
C TRP A 383 15.41 19.40 -14.00
N HIS A 384 14.89 18.67 -15.00
CA HIS A 384 15.20 17.23 -15.15
C HIS A 384 15.71 16.88 -16.54
#